data_98e5b8b7bae8eafd90f04ab546e657e0
#
_entry.id   98e5b8b7bae8eafd90f04ab546e657e0
#
_cell.length_a   1.000
_cell.length_b   1.000
_cell.length_c   1.000
_cell.angle_alpha   90.00
_cell.angle_beta   90.00
_cell.angle_gamma   90.00
#
_symmetry.space_group_name_H-M   'P 1'
#
loop_
_entity.id
_entity.type
_entity.pdbx_description
1 polymer ?
#
loop_
_entity_poly.entity_id
_entity_poly.type
_entity_poly.pdbx_seq_one_letter_code
_entity_poly.pdbx_strand_id
1 'polypeptide(L)'
;MQLGYLFSGQGGQFPDMGQDLYRQEPRYRQVISAASSALSVDLADPQISNDPRYLQASIVAMSTGIFNILTAELPLPLAASGLSLGEYSGLIASQMLSLEAGIRLVDDRSRYMTLAGTQQPGKLVALPKMTDMALLDQALKVGQQQGI
;
A
#
# COMPACT_ATOMS: atom_id res chain seq x y z
N MET A 1 15.28 1.90 -23.63
CA MET A 1 14.03 1.29 -23.13
C MET A 1 13.33 2.33 -22.28
N GLN A 2 12.03 2.55 -22.48
CA GLN A 2 11.23 3.43 -21.61
C GLN A 2 10.47 2.55 -20.61
N LEU A 3 10.56 2.89 -19.33
CA LEU A 3 9.92 2.14 -18.24
C LEU A 3 8.80 2.97 -17.63
N GLY A 4 7.73 2.30 -17.23
CA GLY A 4 6.70 2.82 -16.33
C GLY A 4 6.58 1.90 -15.12
N TYR A 5 6.37 2.46 -13.93
CA TYR A 5 6.17 1.68 -12.72
C TYR A 5 4.73 1.82 -12.23
N LEU A 6 4.13 0.66 -11.90
CA LEU A 6 2.82 0.57 -11.29
C LEU A 6 2.97 0.02 -9.89
N PHE A 7 2.51 0.79 -8.91
CA PHE A 7 2.52 0.39 -7.51
C PHE A 7 1.17 -0.19 -7.11
N SER A 8 1.19 -1.39 -6.53
CA SER A 8 -0.02 -2.06 -6.07
C SER A 8 -0.62 -1.37 -4.84
N GLY A 9 -1.93 -1.50 -4.69
CA GLY A 9 -2.64 -1.16 -3.47
C GLY A 9 -2.66 -2.31 -2.46
N GLN A 10 -3.47 -2.15 -1.40
CA GLN A 10 -3.74 -3.17 -0.42
C GLN A 10 -4.58 -4.31 -1.04
N GLY A 11 -4.32 -5.56 -0.62
CA GLY A 11 -5.10 -6.74 -1.02
C GLY A 11 -4.28 -7.86 -1.64
N GLY A 12 -3.01 -7.60 -2.03
CA GLY A 12 -2.10 -8.61 -2.58
C GLY A 12 -1.05 -9.11 -1.58
N GLN A 13 -1.12 -8.70 -0.32
CA GLN A 13 -0.17 -9.07 0.71
C GLN A 13 -0.32 -10.54 1.13
N PHE A 14 0.78 -11.13 1.55
CA PHE A 14 0.86 -12.50 2.07
C PHE A 14 1.81 -12.55 3.28
N PRO A 15 1.71 -13.56 4.15
CA PRO A 15 2.64 -13.75 5.25
C PRO A 15 4.10 -13.78 4.76
N ASP A 16 5.02 -13.23 5.55
CA ASP A 16 6.46 -13.13 5.24
C ASP A 16 6.82 -12.31 4.00
N MET A 17 5.89 -11.49 3.48
CA MET A 17 6.09 -10.60 2.35
C MET A 17 7.33 -9.71 2.55
N GLY A 18 8.31 -9.82 1.62
CA GLY A 18 9.55 -9.02 1.65
C GLY A 18 10.61 -9.50 2.64
N GLN A 19 10.40 -10.59 3.38
CA GLN A 19 11.38 -11.13 4.32
C GLN A 19 12.63 -11.69 3.65
N ASP A 20 12.50 -12.23 2.46
CA ASP A 20 13.60 -12.67 1.60
C ASP A 20 14.45 -11.48 1.15
N LEU A 21 13.82 -10.39 0.69
CA LEU A 21 14.50 -9.15 0.32
C LEU A 21 15.19 -8.51 1.53
N TYR A 22 14.53 -8.51 2.68
CA TYR A 22 15.14 -7.97 3.90
C TYR A 22 16.44 -8.69 4.27
N ARG A 23 16.49 -10.01 4.10
CA ARG A 23 17.70 -10.80 4.37
C ARG A 23 18.81 -10.61 3.34
N GLN A 24 18.46 -10.43 2.07
CA GLN A 24 19.43 -10.49 0.97
C GLN A 24 19.83 -9.09 0.45
N GLU A 25 18.94 -8.08 0.52
CA GLU A 25 19.10 -6.81 -0.16
C GLU A 25 19.37 -5.65 0.82
N PRO A 26 20.61 -5.12 0.88
CA PRO A 26 20.94 -4.02 1.78
C PRO A 26 20.12 -2.75 1.53
N ARG A 27 19.81 -2.44 0.27
CA ARG A 27 18.99 -1.27 -0.10
C ARG A 27 17.56 -1.39 0.41
N TYR A 28 17.01 -2.60 0.37
CA TYR A 28 15.70 -2.90 0.93
C TYR A 28 15.71 -2.70 2.45
N ARG A 29 16.70 -3.26 3.14
CA ARG A 29 16.86 -3.08 4.61
C ARG A 29 16.93 -1.62 5.01
N GLN A 30 17.65 -0.78 4.27
CA GLN A 30 17.74 0.66 4.55
C GLN A 30 16.35 1.32 4.52
N VAL A 31 15.52 0.99 3.53
CA VAL A 31 14.16 1.53 3.43
C VAL A 31 13.29 1.06 4.58
N ILE A 32 13.30 -0.25 4.88
CA ILE A 32 12.52 -0.80 6.00
C ILE A 32 12.97 -0.19 7.34
N SER A 33 14.29 -0.04 7.56
CA SER A 33 14.81 0.58 8.78
C SER A 33 14.42 2.06 8.90
N ALA A 34 14.45 2.82 7.82
CA ALA A 34 14.01 4.22 7.81
C ALA A 34 12.50 4.34 8.06
N ALA A 35 11.69 3.48 7.44
CA ALA A 35 10.25 3.42 7.67
C ALA A 35 9.91 3.02 9.12
N SER A 36 10.63 2.04 9.67
CA SER A 36 10.53 1.61 11.08
C SER A 36 10.82 2.77 12.03
N SER A 37 11.89 3.52 11.76
CA SER A 37 12.27 4.70 12.56
C SER A 37 11.20 5.79 12.50
N ALA A 38 10.57 6.01 11.33
CA ALA A 38 9.51 7.00 11.17
C ALA A 38 8.29 6.73 12.06
N LEU A 39 7.99 5.46 12.34
CA LEU A 39 6.85 5.05 13.17
C LEU A 39 7.25 4.57 14.57
N SER A 40 8.54 4.50 14.88
CA SER A 40 9.07 3.96 16.15
C SER A 40 8.60 2.51 16.41
N VAL A 41 8.51 1.69 15.34
CA VAL A 41 8.17 0.25 15.40
C VAL A 41 9.10 -0.52 14.47
N ASP A 42 9.23 -1.82 14.68
CA ASP A 42 10.05 -2.66 13.78
C ASP A 42 9.19 -3.28 12.67
N LEU A 43 9.16 -2.64 11.50
CA LEU A 43 8.45 -3.16 10.32
C LEU A 43 9.14 -4.38 9.69
N ALA A 44 10.34 -4.75 10.12
CA ALA A 44 10.98 -6.00 9.71
C ALA A 44 10.41 -7.22 10.47
N ASP A 45 9.80 -7.00 11.64
CA ASP A 45 9.12 -8.05 12.38
C ASP A 45 7.81 -8.44 11.66
N PRO A 46 7.64 -9.73 11.26
CA PRO A 46 6.41 -10.20 10.63
C PRO A 46 5.15 -9.99 11.47
N GLN A 47 5.24 -9.99 12.79
CA GLN A 47 4.10 -9.73 13.66
C GLN A 47 3.62 -8.28 13.55
N ILE A 48 4.55 -7.34 13.43
CA ILE A 48 4.25 -5.92 13.25
C ILE A 48 3.82 -5.62 11.82
N SER A 49 4.54 -6.13 10.83
CA SER A 49 4.26 -5.84 9.42
C SER A 49 2.93 -6.43 8.93
N ASN A 50 2.43 -7.48 9.56
CA ASN A 50 1.12 -8.08 9.28
C ASN A 50 0.01 -7.56 10.21
N ASP A 51 0.32 -6.75 11.22
CA ASP A 51 -0.69 -6.11 12.05
C ASP A 51 -1.53 -5.16 11.20
N PRO A 52 -2.88 -5.25 11.24
CA PRO A 52 -3.76 -4.36 10.48
C PRO A 52 -3.46 -2.87 10.65
N ARG A 53 -2.93 -2.49 11.82
CA ARG A 53 -2.52 -1.12 12.12
C ARG A 53 -1.38 -0.64 11.21
N TYR A 54 -0.36 -1.48 11.00
CA TYR A 54 0.87 -1.11 10.29
C TYR A 54 0.94 -1.68 8.87
N LEU A 55 -0.03 -2.49 8.47
CA LEU A 55 -0.05 -3.19 7.19
C LEU A 55 0.11 -2.23 6.00
N GLN A 56 -0.58 -1.09 6.01
CA GLN A 56 -0.49 -0.11 4.92
C GLN A 56 0.92 0.49 4.83
N ALA A 57 1.52 0.87 5.95
CA ALA A 57 2.88 1.39 6.00
C ALA A 57 3.89 0.34 5.53
N SER A 58 3.70 -0.92 5.92
CA SER A 58 4.56 -2.05 5.51
C SER A 58 4.52 -2.29 4.00
N ILE A 59 3.32 -2.23 3.37
CA ILE A 59 3.18 -2.35 1.92
C ILE A 59 3.90 -1.20 1.19
N VAL A 60 3.75 0.04 1.66
CA VAL A 60 4.41 1.20 1.04
C VAL A 60 5.92 1.12 1.22
N ALA A 61 6.40 0.75 2.42
CA ALA A 61 7.83 0.57 2.68
C ALA A 61 8.42 -0.54 1.78
N MET A 62 7.75 -1.68 1.66
CA MET A 62 8.15 -2.75 0.75
C MET A 62 8.21 -2.29 -0.70
N SER A 63 7.16 -1.65 -1.19
CA SER A 63 7.09 -1.15 -2.57
C SER A 63 8.22 -0.16 -2.87
N THR A 64 8.53 0.73 -1.92
CA THR A 64 9.64 1.68 -2.04
C THR A 64 10.99 0.97 -1.99
N GLY A 65 11.13 -0.05 -1.15
CA GLY A 65 12.35 -0.87 -1.08
C GLY A 65 12.63 -1.60 -2.40
N ILE A 66 11.61 -2.20 -3.00
CA ILE A 66 11.72 -2.83 -4.33
C ILE A 66 12.06 -1.79 -5.40
N PHE A 67 11.43 -0.62 -5.37
CA PHE A 67 11.75 0.47 -6.28
C PHE A 67 13.23 0.86 -6.20
N ASN A 68 13.79 0.99 -5.00
CA ASN A 68 15.21 1.33 -4.80
C ASN A 68 16.17 0.24 -5.32
N ILE A 69 15.78 -1.04 -5.23
CA ILE A 69 16.56 -2.12 -5.84
C ILE A 69 16.55 -1.96 -7.35
N LEU A 70 15.36 -1.84 -7.95
CA LEU A 70 15.19 -1.80 -9.39
C LEU A 70 15.89 -0.59 -10.03
N THR A 71 15.78 0.59 -9.45
CA THR A 71 16.39 1.83 -9.97
C THR A 71 17.90 1.91 -9.80
N ALA A 72 18.48 0.98 -9.05
CA ALA A 72 19.94 0.84 -9.00
C ALA A 72 20.52 0.14 -10.23
N GLU A 73 19.72 -0.66 -10.92
CA GLU A 73 20.14 -1.49 -12.05
C GLU A 73 19.43 -1.11 -13.36
N LEU A 74 18.28 -0.47 -13.25
CA LEU A 74 17.43 -0.09 -14.39
C LEU A 74 17.35 1.44 -14.50
N PRO A 75 17.11 1.98 -15.70
CA PRO A 75 16.85 3.39 -15.87
C PRO A 75 15.65 3.85 -15.01
N LEU A 76 15.68 5.11 -14.59
CA LEU A 76 14.55 5.72 -13.93
C LEU A 76 13.29 5.63 -14.82
N PRO A 77 12.10 5.41 -14.23
CA PRO A 77 10.89 5.33 -15.00
C PRO A 77 10.53 6.69 -15.61
N LEU A 78 9.93 6.65 -16.80
CA LEU A 78 9.36 7.84 -17.44
C LEU A 78 8.10 8.33 -16.67
N ALA A 79 7.36 7.39 -16.10
CA ALA A 79 6.15 7.65 -15.33
C ALA A 79 5.97 6.60 -14.24
N ALA A 80 5.30 7.00 -13.18
CA ALA A 80 4.86 6.14 -12.09
C ALA A 80 3.38 6.35 -11.81
N SER A 81 2.66 5.30 -11.47
CA SER A 81 1.26 5.36 -11.04
C SER A 81 1.03 4.36 -9.93
N GLY A 82 0.00 4.57 -9.14
CA GLY A 82 -0.35 3.68 -8.04
C GLY A 82 -1.84 3.57 -7.84
N LEU A 83 -2.31 2.37 -7.48
CA LEU A 83 -3.72 2.14 -7.15
C LEU A 83 -3.94 2.41 -5.65
N SER A 84 -4.77 3.42 -5.32
CA SER A 84 -5.16 3.71 -3.93
C SER A 84 -3.92 3.89 -3.02
N LEU A 85 -3.60 2.92 -2.17
CA LEU A 85 -2.41 2.93 -1.32
C LEU A 85 -1.10 3.05 -2.13
N GLY A 86 -1.04 2.46 -3.32
CA GLY A 86 0.12 2.51 -4.19
C GLY A 86 0.47 3.91 -4.69
N GLU A 87 -0.48 4.86 -4.66
CA GLU A 87 -0.23 6.26 -5.00
C GLU A 87 0.84 6.89 -4.10
N TYR A 88 0.83 6.56 -2.81
CA TYR A 88 1.86 7.03 -1.87
C TYR A 88 3.25 6.50 -2.23
N SER A 89 3.35 5.24 -2.67
CA SER A 89 4.60 4.69 -3.19
C SER A 89 5.06 5.44 -4.44
N GLY A 90 4.14 5.81 -5.33
CA GLY A 90 4.43 6.62 -6.51
C GLY A 90 4.92 8.02 -6.16
N LEU A 91 4.31 8.68 -5.16
CA LEU A 91 4.73 10.00 -4.67
C LEU A 91 6.13 9.96 -4.03
N ILE A 92 6.45 8.90 -3.29
CA ILE A 92 7.79 8.69 -2.73
C ILE A 92 8.80 8.42 -3.86
N ALA A 93 8.46 7.54 -4.80
CA ALA A 93 9.32 7.20 -5.94
C ALA A 93 9.63 8.40 -6.83
N SER A 94 8.69 9.32 -7.00
CA SER A 94 8.87 10.58 -7.74
C SER A 94 9.53 11.70 -6.92
N GLN A 95 9.92 11.42 -5.67
CA GLN A 95 10.51 12.39 -4.72
C GLN A 95 9.59 13.59 -4.37
N MET A 96 8.30 13.49 -4.64
CA MET A 96 7.31 14.48 -4.20
C MET A 96 7.04 14.40 -2.70
N LEU A 97 7.26 13.22 -2.10
CA LEU A 97 7.28 12.99 -0.65
C LEU A 97 8.61 12.34 -0.26
N SER A 98 9.16 12.73 0.88
CA SER A 98 10.20 11.91 1.51
C SER A 98 9.61 10.58 1.98
N LEU A 99 10.45 9.55 2.11
CA LEU A 99 10.02 8.25 2.65
C LEU A 99 9.36 8.44 4.03
N GLU A 100 10.01 9.19 4.92
CA GLU A 100 9.50 9.42 6.28
C GLU A 100 8.12 10.10 6.28
N ALA A 101 7.97 11.17 5.49
CA ALA A 101 6.69 11.88 5.40
C ALA A 101 5.59 10.99 4.80
N GLY A 102 5.91 10.23 3.76
CA GLY A 102 4.97 9.30 3.13
C GLY A 102 4.52 8.18 4.08
N ILE A 103 5.45 7.59 4.84
CA ILE A 103 5.15 6.54 5.82
C ILE A 103 4.26 7.08 6.96
N ARG A 104 4.57 8.26 7.51
CA ARG A 104 3.71 8.90 8.53
C ARG A 104 2.32 9.21 8.01
N LEU A 105 2.21 9.73 6.79
CA LEU A 105 0.94 10.04 6.15
C LEU A 105 0.09 8.78 5.93
N VAL A 106 0.72 7.67 5.55
CA VAL A 106 0.05 6.38 5.37
C VAL A 106 -0.39 5.78 6.72
N ASP A 107 0.39 5.95 7.78
CA ASP A 107 -0.04 5.55 9.12
C ASP A 107 -1.28 6.34 9.58
N ASP A 108 -1.29 7.65 9.39
CA ASP A 108 -2.46 8.48 9.67
C ASP A 108 -3.67 8.07 8.82
N ARG A 109 -3.46 7.82 7.52
CA ARG A 109 -4.50 7.28 6.62
C ARG A 109 -5.11 5.99 7.18
N SER A 110 -4.28 5.04 7.59
CA SER A 110 -4.72 3.76 8.16
C SER A 110 -5.59 3.97 9.40
N ARG A 111 -5.16 4.86 10.29
CA ARG A 111 -5.92 5.23 11.49
C ARG A 111 -7.27 5.85 11.16
N TYR A 112 -7.31 6.83 10.27
CA TYR A 112 -8.57 7.49 9.90
C TYR A 112 -9.53 6.57 9.17
N MET A 113 -9.04 5.68 8.30
CA MET A 113 -9.88 4.68 7.65
C MET A 113 -10.48 3.69 8.65
N THR A 114 -9.71 3.24 9.63
CA THR A 114 -10.20 2.38 10.71
C THR A 114 -11.26 3.11 11.55
N LEU A 115 -11.00 4.35 11.94
CA LEU A 115 -11.95 5.15 12.71
C LEU A 115 -13.25 5.38 11.94
N ALA A 116 -13.17 5.75 10.66
CA ALA A 116 -14.36 5.93 9.81
C ALA A 116 -15.16 4.63 9.69
N GLY A 117 -14.49 3.48 9.50
CA GLY A 117 -15.14 2.17 9.42
C GLY A 117 -15.82 1.74 10.72
N THR A 118 -15.32 2.19 11.89
CA THR A 118 -15.99 1.94 13.18
C THR A 118 -17.19 2.86 13.41
N GLN A 119 -17.14 4.09 12.93
CA GLN A 119 -18.23 5.06 13.06
C GLN A 119 -19.38 4.78 12.08
N GLN A 120 -19.04 4.34 10.87
CA GLN A 120 -20.00 3.97 9.82
C GLN A 120 -19.62 2.60 9.26
N PRO A 121 -20.07 1.51 9.91
CA PRO A 121 -19.79 0.17 9.43
C PRO A 121 -20.33 -0.03 8.01
N GLY A 122 -19.52 -0.58 7.14
CA GLY A 122 -19.86 -0.84 5.75
C GLY A 122 -18.87 -1.83 5.13
N LYS A 123 -19.11 -2.16 3.87
CA LYS A 123 -18.23 -3.02 3.07
C LYS A 123 -17.88 -2.34 1.78
N LEU A 124 -16.61 -2.44 1.40
CA LEU A 124 -16.14 -2.06 0.07
C LEU A 124 -16.04 -3.32 -0.78
N VAL A 125 -16.75 -3.32 -1.91
CA VAL A 125 -16.75 -4.44 -2.85
C VAL A 125 -16.21 -3.95 -4.18
N ALA A 126 -15.17 -4.61 -4.70
CA ALA A 126 -14.69 -4.37 -6.05
C ALA A 126 -15.54 -5.16 -7.05
N LEU A 127 -16.02 -4.49 -8.08
CA LEU A 127 -16.80 -5.10 -9.15
C LEU A 127 -15.97 -5.08 -10.45
N PRO A 128 -15.05 -6.05 -10.65
CA PRO A 128 -14.24 -6.08 -11.85
C PRO A 128 -15.09 -6.44 -13.06
N LYS A 129 -14.84 -5.73 -14.18
CA LYS A 129 -15.52 -5.96 -15.47
C LYS A 129 -17.05 -5.83 -15.42
N MET A 130 -17.56 -4.95 -14.56
CA MET A 130 -19.00 -4.65 -14.55
C MET A 130 -19.38 -3.94 -15.85
N THR A 131 -20.22 -4.58 -16.64
CA THR A 131 -20.75 -4.04 -17.92
C THR A 131 -22.24 -3.75 -17.85
N ASP A 132 -22.96 -4.32 -16.87
CA ASP A 132 -24.40 -4.16 -16.70
C ASP A 132 -24.70 -3.31 -15.45
N MET A 133 -25.06 -2.04 -15.70
CA MET A 133 -25.42 -1.11 -14.63
C MET A 133 -26.76 -1.46 -13.96
N ALA A 134 -27.68 -2.15 -14.65
CA ALA A 134 -28.93 -2.59 -14.04
C ALA A 134 -28.70 -3.66 -12.97
N LEU A 135 -27.71 -4.53 -13.18
CA LEU A 135 -27.29 -5.53 -12.18
C LEU A 135 -26.68 -4.85 -10.94
N LEU A 136 -25.91 -3.78 -11.12
CA LEU A 136 -25.37 -2.98 -10.02
C LEU A 136 -26.51 -2.32 -9.21
N ASP A 137 -27.48 -1.71 -9.85
CA ASP A 137 -28.62 -1.07 -9.18
C ASP A 137 -29.45 -2.10 -8.39
N GLN A 138 -29.60 -3.29 -8.95
CA GLN A 138 -30.29 -4.38 -8.24
C GLN A 138 -29.49 -4.84 -7.02
N ALA A 139 -28.17 -5.02 -7.13
CA ALA A 139 -27.31 -5.41 -6.01
C ALA A 139 -27.31 -4.36 -4.89
N LEU A 140 -27.27 -3.06 -5.24
CA LEU A 140 -27.35 -1.96 -4.29
C LEU A 140 -28.71 -1.94 -3.53
N LYS A 141 -29.81 -2.17 -4.24
CA LYS A 141 -31.15 -2.26 -3.60
C LYS A 141 -31.23 -3.42 -2.62
N VAL A 142 -30.70 -4.59 -2.99
CA VAL A 142 -30.67 -5.75 -2.10
C VAL A 142 -29.78 -5.48 -0.87
N GLY A 143 -28.62 -4.87 -1.07
CA GLY A 143 -27.72 -4.48 0.03
C GLY A 143 -28.42 -3.52 1.01
N GLN A 144 -29.06 -2.46 0.50
CA GLN A 144 -29.80 -1.50 1.32
C GLN A 144 -30.94 -2.16 2.14
N GLN A 145 -31.67 -3.11 1.54
CA GLN A 145 -32.71 -3.86 2.25
C GLN A 145 -32.17 -4.76 3.37
N GLN A 146 -30.92 -5.17 3.28
CA GLN A 146 -30.23 -6.00 4.26
C GLN A 146 -29.41 -5.18 5.26
N GLY A 147 -29.44 -3.86 5.19
CA GLY A 147 -28.70 -2.97 6.09
C GLY A 147 -27.19 -2.96 5.83
N ILE A 148 -26.77 -3.22 4.60
CA ILE A 148 -25.37 -3.19 4.14
C ILE A 148 -25.15 -1.92 3.33
#